data_7eafe6a0995986512aa5f6d036313c7f
#
_entry.id   7eafe6a0995986512aa5f6d036313c7f
#
_cell.length_a   1.000
_cell.length_b   1.000
_cell.length_c   1.000
_cell.angle_alpha   90.00
_cell.angle_beta   90.00
_cell.angle_gamma   90.00
#
_symmetry.space_group_name_H-M   'P 1'
#
loop_
_entity.id
_entity.type
_entity.pdbx_description
1 polymer ?
#
loop_
_entity_poly.entity_id
_entity_poly.type
_entity_poly.pdbx_seq_one_letter_code
_entity_poly.pdbx_strand_id
1 'polypeptide(L)'
;LLRSSPSTVKLDVNTIDVDVRSGSINIRVMSGGENFPLSIAASMEVMPNATLKDFTNGGVFTFSTIDAVCPFKVVAMDGTEKSWYVRLMRSGELNNEADVEFLRVKSYSSVENKVVLNPIAVVDKVAKTVNIEVLDWSKNFPLNLKADLGISYNAQITNGAFTPDDMLSFPSINSTHTVTLKSEDGTVTNSYTIRFVNKETPKSDAAELLTFSVANLSEGYTLSETEIDQSAKTVTLKFLTKGVGRLDFTPYFTISPRAEIEELISGFPLIFGTIASEKKFTIISESERVSSEWTIKAKYEPQLYNGDLEQWTDDYTPVGWATANNSFAKMTSKAVGNGGGWAAKLTTGTIMDKVAAGSLFLGYFKMNLDYINTPKKMTFFGIPFSESPKAVALDVKYTLNGTSDRGSVGIELLNYSGEGDIVYHTLNEPDVTVLACGNLEIAPCEWRRIIVPLTVLRTDLPVTHIHCVFSSSYKGDFMQGVVGATLYVDNIKLIY
;
A
#
# COMPACT_ATOMS: atom_id res chain seq x y z
N LEU A 1 -34.54 13.49 28.91
CA LEU A 1 -36.01 13.62 29.12
C LEU A 1 -36.67 12.28 28.82
N LEU A 2 -37.25 11.65 29.85
CA LEU A 2 -38.08 10.46 29.72
C LEU A 2 -39.43 10.84 29.10
N ARG A 3 -39.84 10.20 28.03
CA ARG A 3 -41.07 10.59 27.31
C ARG A 3 -42.28 9.68 27.48
N SER A 4 -42.14 8.45 27.99
CA SER A 4 -43.29 7.61 28.30
C SER A 4 -42.89 6.46 29.25
N SER A 5 -43.73 6.21 30.23
CA SER A 5 -43.76 4.96 30.95
C SER A 5 -45.16 4.34 30.81
N PRO A 6 -45.34 3.03 30.99
CA PRO A 6 -46.66 2.45 31.11
C PRO A 6 -47.44 3.18 32.21
N SER A 7 -48.72 3.40 32.01
CA SER A 7 -49.58 4.24 32.89
C SER A 7 -49.65 3.80 34.35
N THR A 8 -49.09 2.66 34.72
CA THR A 8 -49.06 2.05 36.04
C THR A 8 -47.79 2.25 36.83
N VAL A 9 -46.71 2.72 36.16
CA VAL A 9 -45.37 2.93 36.77
C VAL A 9 -45.11 4.41 36.92
N LYS A 10 -44.91 4.89 38.14
CA LYS A 10 -44.51 6.26 38.43
C LYS A 10 -42.99 6.32 38.54
N LEU A 11 -42.33 7.00 37.58
CA LEU A 11 -40.93 7.34 37.64
C LEU A 11 -40.76 8.69 38.32
N ASP A 12 -39.79 8.81 39.21
CA ASP A 12 -39.36 10.11 39.71
C ASP A 12 -38.41 10.75 38.70
N VAL A 13 -39.01 11.47 37.75
CA VAL A 13 -38.24 12.15 36.68
C VAL A 13 -37.39 13.31 37.20
N ASN A 14 -37.61 13.78 38.44
CA ASN A 14 -36.80 14.83 39.04
C ASN A 14 -35.53 14.30 39.70
N THR A 15 -35.40 12.97 39.85
CA THR A 15 -34.26 12.29 40.47
C THR A 15 -33.63 11.27 39.53
N ILE A 16 -33.52 11.60 38.21
CA ILE A 16 -32.62 10.89 37.33
C ILE A 16 -31.23 11.36 37.68
N ASP A 17 -30.45 10.44 38.22
CA ASP A 17 -29.10 10.72 38.58
C ASP A 17 -28.15 10.20 37.51
N VAL A 18 -27.32 11.11 37.02
CA VAL A 18 -26.30 10.81 35.98
C VAL A 18 -24.94 10.94 36.61
N ASP A 19 -24.35 9.82 36.95
CA ASP A 19 -22.98 9.80 37.40
C ASP A 19 -22.03 9.66 36.18
N VAL A 20 -21.48 10.79 35.81
CA VAL A 20 -20.52 10.87 34.68
C VAL A 20 -19.24 10.09 35.00
N ARG A 21 -18.87 9.89 36.25
CA ARG A 21 -17.63 9.18 36.62
C ARG A 21 -17.78 7.68 36.42
N SER A 22 -18.79 7.06 36.99
CA SER A 22 -19.08 5.64 36.84
C SER A 22 -19.65 5.27 35.45
N GLY A 23 -20.20 6.24 34.72
CA GLY A 23 -20.95 5.97 33.50
C GLY A 23 -22.31 5.32 33.82
N SER A 24 -22.95 5.69 34.92
CA SER A 24 -24.27 5.17 35.32
C SER A 24 -25.34 6.22 35.24
N ILE A 25 -26.55 5.79 34.85
CA ILE A 25 -27.79 6.57 34.86
C ILE A 25 -28.77 5.78 35.73
N ASN A 26 -29.13 6.34 36.89
CA ASN A 26 -30.03 5.71 37.86
C ASN A 26 -31.37 6.39 37.78
N ILE A 27 -32.44 5.62 37.52
CA ILE A 27 -33.82 6.09 37.39
C ILE A 27 -34.59 5.54 38.59
N ARG A 28 -35.16 6.42 39.43
CA ARG A 28 -35.95 6.01 40.61
C ARG A 28 -37.37 5.67 40.21
N VAL A 29 -37.85 4.51 40.65
CA VAL A 29 -39.20 4.03 40.49
C VAL A 29 -39.95 4.25 41.80
N MET A 30 -40.94 5.13 41.80
CA MET A 30 -41.70 5.50 43.01
C MET A 30 -42.81 4.51 43.38
N SER A 31 -43.48 3.94 42.39
CA SER A 31 -44.54 2.95 42.60
C SER A 31 -44.81 2.17 41.32
N GLY A 32 -45.36 0.97 41.44
CA GLY A 32 -45.73 0.12 40.32
C GLY A 32 -44.55 -0.66 39.73
N GLY A 33 -43.43 -0.73 40.46
CA GLY A 33 -42.20 -1.41 39.99
C GLY A 33 -42.25 -2.93 39.90
N GLU A 34 -43.43 -3.53 40.05
CA GLU A 34 -43.63 -4.99 39.94
C GLU A 34 -44.08 -5.43 38.54
N ASN A 35 -44.40 -4.47 37.65
CA ASN A 35 -44.87 -4.77 36.29
C ASN A 35 -43.71 -4.78 35.32
N PHE A 36 -42.96 -5.87 35.28
CA PHE A 36 -41.91 -6.09 34.28
C PHE A 36 -42.45 -7.00 33.16
N PRO A 37 -41.90 -6.85 31.90
CA PRO A 37 -40.85 -5.93 31.52
C PRO A 37 -41.29 -4.46 31.48
N LEU A 38 -40.45 -3.56 32.00
CA LEU A 38 -40.68 -2.11 31.97
C LEU A 38 -39.87 -1.52 30.79
N SER A 39 -40.56 -0.79 29.92
CA SER A 39 -39.98 -0.10 28.79
C SER A 39 -39.98 1.42 28.96
N ILE A 40 -38.86 2.06 28.88
CA ILE A 40 -38.67 3.50 29.10
C ILE A 40 -38.06 4.12 27.85
N ALA A 41 -38.79 5.05 27.22
CA ALA A 41 -38.22 5.84 26.14
C ALA A 41 -37.31 6.95 26.70
N ALA A 42 -36.10 7.07 26.21
CA ALA A 42 -35.11 8.01 26.72
C ALA A 42 -34.51 8.88 25.59
N SER A 43 -34.38 10.17 25.89
CA SER A 43 -33.61 11.09 25.07
C SER A 43 -32.42 11.59 25.89
N MET A 44 -31.26 11.55 25.30
CA MET A 44 -29.99 11.92 25.93
C MET A 44 -29.30 13.01 25.13
N GLU A 45 -28.68 13.92 25.84
CA GLU A 45 -27.77 14.90 25.26
C GLU A 45 -26.35 14.48 25.58
N VAL A 46 -25.53 14.38 24.57
CA VAL A 46 -24.11 14.06 24.70
C VAL A 46 -23.27 15.28 24.37
N MET A 47 -21.99 15.27 24.72
CA MET A 47 -21.09 16.37 24.39
C MET A 47 -21.06 16.62 22.86
N PRO A 48 -20.82 17.87 22.42
CA PRO A 48 -20.68 18.19 20.99
C PRO A 48 -19.72 17.24 20.29
N ASN A 49 -20.12 16.75 19.13
CA ASN A 49 -19.37 15.78 18.30
C ASN A 49 -19.17 14.37 18.90
N ALA A 50 -19.76 14.06 20.06
CA ALA A 50 -19.88 12.69 20.53
C ALA A 50 -21.13 12.02 19.95
N THR A 51 -21.08 10.69 19.78
CA THR A 51 -22.19 9.89 19.23
C THR A 51 -22.59 8.77 20.17
N LEU A 52 -23.85 8.34 20.08
CA LEU A 52 -24.37 7.17 20.82
C LEU A 52 -24.12 5.91 19.97
N LYS A 53 -23.65 4.84 20.62
CA LYS A 53 -23.52 3.50 20.05
C LYS A 53 -24.30 2.51 20.91
N ASP A 54 -24.91 1.53 20.25
CA ASP A 54 -25.80 0.52 20.86
C ASP A 54 -27.12 1.10 21.42
N PHE A 55 -27.40 2.39 21.22
CA PHE A 55 -28.65 3.06 21.54
C PHE A 55 -28.89 4.23 20.58
N THR A 56 -30.13 4.36 20.12
CA THR A 56 -30.56 5.52 19.30
C THR A 56 -31.26 6.54 20.17
N ASN A 57 -30.90 7.80 20.06
CA ASN A 57 -31.53 8.86 20.85
C ASN A 57 -33.06 8.91 20.61
N GLY A 58 -33.84 8.88 21.67
CA GLY A 58 -35.29 8.70 21.62
C GLY A 58 -35.74 7.23 21.57
N GLY A 59 -34.79 6.28 21.59
CA GLY A 59 -35.06 4.84 21.68
C GLY A 59 -35.56 4.39 23.04
N VAL A 60 -35.80 3.09 23.20
CA VAL A 60 -36.44 2.50 24.39
C VAL A 60 -35.45 1.55 25.09
N PHE A 61 -35.26 1.74 26.39
CA PHE A 61 -34.66 0.76 27.27
C PHE A 61 -35.72 -0.17 27.82
N THR A 62 -35.49 -1.48 27.75
CA THR A 62 -36.41 -2.49 28.27
C THR A 62 -35.74 -3.24 29.42
N PHE A 63 -36.35 -3.14 30.60
CA PHE A 63 -35.87 -3.78 31.82
C PHE A 63 -36.75 -5.01 32.11
N SER A 64 -36.14 -6.17 32.13
CA SER A 64 -36.84 -7.44 32.42
C SER A 64 -37.17 -7.60 33.91
N THR A 65 -36.37 -6.99 34.77
CA THR A 65 -36.53 -6.94 36.24
C THR A 65 -36.09 -5.59 36.78
N ILE A 66 -36.31 -5.31 38.07
CA ILE A 66 -35.80 -4.10 38.72
C ILE A 66 -34.25 -4.04 38.69
N ASP A 67 -33.59 -5.18 38.74
CA ASP A 67 -32.14 -5.28 38.78
C ASP A 67 -31.50 -5.37 37.39
N ALA A 68 -32.34 -5.31 36.35
CA ALA A 68 -31.83 -5.33 34.97
C ALA A 68 -31.02 -4.07 34.67
N VAL A 69 -29.93 -4.24 33.91
CA VAL A 69 -29.03 -3.17 33.48
C VAL A 69 -29.06 -3.08 31.95
N CYS A 70 -29.30 -1.87 31.44
CA CYS A 70 -29.30 -1.62 30.02
C CYS A 70 -28.00 -0.88 29.62
N PRO A 71 -27.07 -1.54 28.93
CA PRO A 71 -25.83 -0.92 28.52
C PRO A 71 -25.98 -0.13 27.22
N PHE A 72 -25.18 0.91 27.06
CA PHE A 72 -24.93 1.60 25.80
C PHE A 72 -23.54 2.25 25.84
N LYS A 73 -23.07 2.83 24.72
CA LYS A 73 -21.78 3.50 24.65
C LYS A 73 -21.93 4.92 24.14
N VAL A 74 -21.05 5.79 24.62
CA VAL A 74 -20.80 7.11 24.06
C VAL A 74 -19.42 7.09 23.42
N VAL A 75 -19.35 7.49 22.15
CA VAL A 75 -18.11 7.57 21.37
C VAL A 75 -17.75 9.03 21.23
N ALA A 76 -16.58 9.41 21.71
CA ALA A 76 -16.03 10.75 21.59
C ALA A 76 -15.54 11.02 20.15
N MET A 77 -15.27 12.28 19.81
CA MET A 77 -14.79 12.68 18.49
C MET A 77 -13.45 12.01 18.10
N ASP A 78 -12.61 11.69 19.07
CA ASP A 78 -11.34 10.98 18.89
C ASP A 78 -11.47 9.45 18.76
N GLY A 79 -12.72 8.94 18.75
CA GLY A 79 -13.02 7.52 18.69
C GLY A 79 -12.98 6.79 20.03
N THR A 80 -12.66 7.48 21.14
CA THR A 80 -12.67 6.86 22.46
C THR A 80 -14.09 6.48 22.86
N GLU A 81 -14.30 5.21 23.25
CA GLU A 81 -15.59 4.68 23.69
C GLU A 81 -15.68 4.67 25.23
N LYS A 82 -16.81 5.11 25.77
CA LYS A 82 -17.15 4.97 27.18
C LYS A 82 -18.45 4.20 27.31
N SER A 83 -18.44 3.12 28.10
CA SER A 83 -19.65 2.35 28.43
C SER A 83 -20.46 3.08 29.47
N TRP A 84 -21.77 3.03 29.27
CA TRP A 84 -22.78 3.58 30.17
C TRP A 84 -23.82 2.50 30.49
N TYR A 85 -24.41 2.58 31.67
CA TYR A 85 -25.34 1.61 32.19
C TYR A 85 -26.58 2.33 32.77
N VAL A 86 -27.77 2.04 32.24
CA VAL A 86 -29.00 2.53 32.78
C VAL A 86 -29.59 1.50 33.75
N ARG A 87 -29.91 1.93 34.98
CA ARG A 87 -30.42 1.08 36.05
C ARG A 87 -31.68 1.67 36.64
N LEU A 88 -32.55 0.80 37.17
CA LEU A 88 -33.70 1.20 37.96
C LEU A 88 -33.36 1.07 39.44
N MET A 89 -33.87 2.00 40.25
CA MET A 89 -33.73 1.97 41.73
C MET A 89 -35.10 2.24 42.37
N ARG A 90 -35.47 1.49 43.40
CA ARG A 90 -36.67 1.77 44.14
C ARG A 90 -36.52 3.02 44.99
N SER A 91 -37.56 3.86 45.05
CA SER A 91 -37.55 5.05 45.89
C SER A 91 -37.53 4.62 47.36
N GLY A 92 -36.56 5.14 48.12
CA GLY A 92 -36.38 4.83 49.54
C GLY A 92 -35.46 3.63 49.83
N GLU A 93 -35.00 2.87 48.84
CA GLU A 93 -33.95 1.87 49.04
C GLU A 93 -32.59 2.52 48.86
N LEU A 94 -31.67 2.23 49.77
CA LEU A 94 -30.28 2.62 49.68
C LEU A 94 -29.51 1.57 48.86
N ASN A 95 -28.51 2.01 48.13
CA ASN A 95 -27.67 1.10 47.34
C ASN A 95 -26.80 0.20 48.25
N ASN A 96 -26.84 -1.10 48.04
CA ASN A 96 -26.04 -2.08 48.75
C ASN A 96 -24.78 -2.51 47.99
N GLU A 97 -24.46 -1.90 46.87
CA GLU A 97 -23.21 -2.17 46.13
C GLU A 97 -22.04 -1.35 46.69
N ALA A 98 -20.85 -1.96 46.76
CA ALA A 98 -19.61 -1.34 47.18
C ALA A 98 -18.45 -1.75 46.29
N ASP A 99 -18.59 -1.50 44.97
CA ASP A 99 -17.65 -1.96 43.97
C ASP A 99 -16.90 -0.80 43.31
N VAL A 100 -15.68 -1.08 42.86
CA VAL A 100 -14.96 -0.24 41.88
C VAL A 100 -15.57 -0.49 40.51
N GLU A 101 -16.03 0.56 39.84
CA GLU A 101 -16.62 0.50 38.52
C GLU A 101 -15.58 0.70 37.44
N PHE A 102 -14.66 1.63 37.65
CA PHE A 102 -13.52 1.85 36.76
C PHE A 102 -12.37 2.56 37.50
N LEU A 103 -11.16 2.44 36.93
CA LEU A 103 -10.02 3.31 37.22
C LEU A 103 -9.44 3.77 35.90
N ARG A 104 -9.29 5.09 35.74
CA ARG A 104 -8.70 5.71 34.56
C ARG A 104 -7.49 6.52 34.97
N VAL A 105 -6.33 6.20 34.38
CA VAL A 105 -5.10 6.98 34.56
C VAL A 105 -5.21 8.29 33.79
N LYS A 106 -5.08 9.44 34.47
CA LYS A 106 -5.09 10.78 33.87
C LYS A 106 -3.72 11.23 33.44
N SER A 107 -2.75 11.02 34.30
CA SER A 107 -1.36 11.37 34.05
C SER A 107 -0.44 10.52 34.91
N TYR A 108 0.76 10.35 34.46
CA TYR A 108 1.82 9.66 35.23
C TYR A 108 3.16 10.29 34.96
N SER A 109 4.09 10.10 35.91
CA SER A 109 5.50 10.45 35.77
C SER A 109 6.36 9.30 36.24
N SER A 110 7.41 9.00 35.51
CA SER A 110 8.46 8.02 35.86
C SER A 110 9.82 8.65 35.71
N VAL A 111 10.87 7.95 36.19
CA VAL A 111 12.25 8.46 36.20
C VAL A 111 12.72 8.83 34.78
N GLU A 112 12.34 8.07 33.75
CA GLU A 112 12.76 8.30 32.38
C GLU A 112 11.58 8.68 31.41
N ASN A 113 10.36 8.79 31.94
CA ASN A 113 9.14 9.05 31.18
C ASN A 113 8.87 8.09 30.00
N LYS A 114 9.34 6.84 30.13
CA LYS A 114 9.24 5.82 29.07
C LYS A 114 8.22 4.72 29.34
N VAL A 115 7.50 4.78 30.48
CA VAL A 115 6.45 3.78 30.78
C VAL A 115 5.26 3.97 29.88
N VAL A 116 4.78 2.89 29.28
CA VAL A 116 3.54 2.87 28.50
C VAL A 116 2.49 2.07 29.27
N LEU A 117 1.38 2.72 29.60
CA LEU A 117 0.26 2.14 30.33
C LEU A 117 -0.99 2.10 29.46
N ASN A 118 -1.83 1.09 29.69
CA ASN A 118 -3.22 1.19 29.28
C ASN A 118 -3.94 2.19 30.20
N PRO A 119 -4.49 3.30 29.69
CA PRO A 119 -5.08 4.33 30.55
C PRO A 119 -6.36 3.87 31.27
N ILE A 120 -6.96 2.77 30.87
CA ILE A 120 -8.15 2.18 31.48
C ILE A 120 -7.75 0.86 32.14
N ALA A 121 -7.86 0.79 33.48
CA ALA A 121 -7.57 -0.42 34.23
C ALA A 121 -8.67 -1.48 34.06
N VAL A 122 -8.29 -2.74 34.14
CA VAL A 122 -9.22 -3.87 34.18
C VAL A 122 -9.67 -4.10 35.62
N VAL A 123 -10.98 -3.94 35.88
CA VAL A 123 -11.59 -4.20 37.20
C VAL A 123 -12.13 -5.62 37.22
N ASP A 124 -11.68 -6.39 38.22
CA ASP A 124 -12.25 -7.70 38.55
C ASP A 124 -13.05 -7.59 39.84
N LYS A 125 -14.37 -7.54 39.72
CA LYS A 125 -15.29 -7.41 40.87
C LYS A 125 -15.35 -8.68 41.73
N VAL A 126 -15.00 -9.84 41.18
CA VAL A 126 -14.98 -11.09 41.91
C VAL A 126 -13.69 -11.21 42.73
N ALA A 127 -12.55 -11.03 42.10
CA ALA A 127 -11.25 -11.06 42.76
C ALA A 127 -10.95 -9.80 43.58
N LYS A 128 -11.77 -8.77 43.48
CA LYS A 128 -11.59 -7.44 44.12
C LYS A 128 -10.23 -6.82 43.78
N THR A 129 -9.90 -6.84 42.49
CA THR A 129 -8.65 -6.25 41.99
C THR A 129 -8.91 -5.22 40.90
N VAL A 130 -8.03 -4.21 40.84
CA VAL A 130 -7.96 -3.21 39.79
C VAL A 130 -6.58 -3.32 39.17
N ASN A 131 -6.53 -3.86 37.96
CA ASN A 131 -5.30 -4.19 37.28
C ASN A 131 -4.97 -3.11 36.23
N ILE A 132 -3.91 -2.34 36.46
CA ILE A 132 -3.37 -1.37 35.51
C ILE A 132 -2.38 -2.13 34.64
N GLU A 133 -2.71 -2.26 33.36
CA GLU A 133 -1.85 -2.98 32.40
C GLU A 133 -0.66 -2.10 31.99
N VAL A 134 0.56 -2.61 32.17
CA VAL A 134 1.80 -1.99 31.74
C VAL A 134 2.26 -2.69 30.47
N LEU A 135 2.39 -1.92 29.39
CA LEU A 135 2.77 -2.40 28.07
C LEU A 135 4.27 -2.30 27.81
N ASP A 136 4.93 -1.32 28.44
CA ASP A 136 6.38 -1.18 28.49
C ASP A 136 6.76 -0.46 29.78
N TRP A 137 7.60 -1.09 30.61
CA TRP A 137 7.99 -0.53 31.90
C TRP A 137 9.50 -0.36 32.11
N SER A 138 10.31 -1.01 31.30
CA SER A 138 11.79 -0.98 31.24
C SER A 138 12.48 -0.11 32.29
N LYS A 139 12.46 -0.57 33.55
CA LYS A 139 13.21 0.00 34.70
C LYS A 139 12.77 1.40 35.20
N ASN A 140 11.57 1.85 34.87
CA ASN A 140 11.09 3.22 35.15
C ASN A 140 10.28 3.37 36.43
N PHE A 141 10.67 2.74 37.52
CA PHE A 141 10.11 2.98 38.84
C PHE A 141 11.06 3.83 39.69
N PRO A 142 10.55 4.63 40.65
CA PRO A 142 9.14 4.78 41.05
C PRO A 142 8.25 5.43 39.98
N LEU A 143 7.01 4.96 39.93
CA LEU A 143 5.96 5.50 39.06
C LEU A 143 4.92 6.20 39.90
N ASN A 144 4.67 7.47 39.60
CA ASN A 144 3.64 8.26 40.25
C ASN A 144 2.51 8.50 39.23
N LEU A 145 1.28 8.19 39.60
CA LEU A 145 0.13 8.38 38.70
C LEU A 145 -1.04 9.11 39.40
N LYS A 146 -1.73 9.92 38.64
CA LYS A 146 -3.07 10.46 38.97
C LYS A 146 -4.10 9.66 38.21
N ALA A 147 -5.17 9.27 38.90
CA ALA A 147 -6.24 8.50 38.29
C ALA A 147 -7.62 8.98 38.77
N ASP A 148 -8.64 8.75 37.93
CA ASP A 148 -10.02 8.81 38.35
C ASP A 148 -10.49 7.42 38.75
N LEU A 149 -11.14 7.32 39.90
CA LEU A 149 -11.80 6.11 40.39
C LEU A 149 -13.32 6.31 40.39
N GLY A 150 -14.00 5.48 39.60
CA GLY A 150 -15.45 5.36 39.69
C GLY A 150 -15.84 4.22 40.64
N ILE A 151 -16.78 4.47 41.51
CA ILE A 151 -17.29 3.51 42.49
C ILE A 151 -18.78 3.38 42.36
N SER A 152 -19.38 2.33 42.96
CA SER A 152 -20.81 2.14 43.00
C SER A 152 -21.52 3.38 43.52
N TYR A 153 -22.75 3.62 43.04
CA TYR A 153 -23.53 4.80 43.36
C TYR A 153 -23.68 5.00 44.90
N ASN A 154 -23.40 6.21 45.36
CA ASN A 154 -23.36 6.61 46.77
C ASN A 154 -22.52 5.74 47.70
N ALA A 155 -21.70 4.81 47.17
CA ALA A 155 -20.72 4.14 48.01
C ALA A 155 -19.66 5.13 48.50
N GLN A 156 -19.06 4.87 49.66
CA GLN A 156 -18.07 5.72 50.27
C GLN A 156 -16.73 5.03 50.35
N ILE A 157 -15.65 5.78 50.08
CA ILE A 157 -14.28 5.32 50.33
C ILE A 157 -14.03 5.50 51.86
N THR A 158 -13.79 4.39 52.56
CA THR A 158 -13.59 4.37 54.02
C THR A 158 -12.16 4.19 54.44
N ASN A 159 -11.31 3.71 53.56
CA ASN A 159 -9.87 3.57 53.79
C ASN A 159 -9.12 3.66 52.48
N GLY A 160 -7.95 4.24 52.49
CA GLY A 160 -7.08 4.45 51.32
C GLY A 160 -7.02 5.92 50.94
N ALA A 161 -5.85 6.38 50.56
CA ALA A 161 -5.64 7.74 50.04
C ALA A 161 -6.08 7.78 48.58
N PHE A 162 -7.36 7.81 48.29
CA PHE A 162 -7.90 7.99 46.96
C PHE A 162 -8.85 9.17 46.91
N THR A 163 -8.27 10.38 46.87
CA THR A 163 -9.04 11.53 46.41
C THR A 163 -8.75 11.79 44.94
N PRO A 164 -9.62 12.41 44.18
CA PRO A 164 -9.44 12.62 42.73
C PRO A 164 -8.14 13.35 42.33
N ASP A 165 -7.49 14.03 43.28
CA ASP A 165 -6.27 14.79 43.06
C ASP A 165 -5.02 14.14 43.71
N ASP A 166 -5.17 13.02 44.40
CA ASP A 166 -4.05 12.34 45.04
C ASP A 166 -3.18 11.63 44.01
N MET A 167 -1.89 11.72 44.25
CA MET A 167 -0.88 11.01 43.46
C MET A 167 -0.59 9.67 44.11
N LEU A 168 -0.90 8.58 43.42
CA LEU A 168 -0.52 7.24 43.84
C LEU A 168 0.93 6.99 43.45
N SER A 169 1.76 6.69 44.47
CA SER A 169 3.18 6.38 44.25
C SER A 169 3.41 4.87 44.32
N PHE A 170 3.99 4.32 43.28
CA PHE A 170 4.36 2.91 43.19
C PHE A 170 5.88 2.80 43.08
N PRO A 171 6.56 2.42 44.19
CA PRO A 171 8.01 2.25 44.16
C PRO A 171 8.54 1.16 43.22
N SER A 172 7.70 0.15 42.88
CA SER A 172 8.07 -0.95 42.01
C SER A 172 6.83 -1.49 41.26
N ILE A 173 7.04 -2.35 40.27
CA ILE A 173 5.99 -3.07 39.54
C ILE A 173 5.11 -3.94 40.46
N ASN A 174 5.66 -4.42 41.55
CA ASN A 174 4.95 -5.26 42.52
C ASN A 174 4.27 -4.46 43.66
N SER A 175 4.38 -3.13 43.64
CA SER A 175 3.70 -2.28 44.61
C SER A 175 2.20 -2.31 44.42
N THR A 176 1.45 -2.21 45.54
CA THR A 176 0.00 -2.22 45.55
C THR A 176 -0.56 -1.09 46.40
N HIS A 177 -1.77 -0.63 46.03
CA HIS A 177 -2.58 0.23 46.88
C HIS A 177 -3.92 -0.44 47.15
N THR A 178 -4.47 -0.22 48.34
CA THR A 178 -5.79 -0.76 48.71
C THR A 178 -6.76 0.39 48.86
N VAL A 179 -7.95 0.22 48.30
CA VAL A 179 -9.11 1.10 48.52
C VAL A 179 -10.25 0.28 49.08
N THR A 180 -10.85 0.76 50.19
CA THR A 180 -11.97 0.10 50.84
C THR A 180 -13.22 0.95 50.62
N LEU A 181 -14.25 0.30 50.12
CA LEU A 181 -15.55 0.91 49.81
C LEU A 181 -16.60 0.36 50.75
N LYS A 182 -17.53 1.22 51.17
CA LYS A 182 -18.71 0.86 51.92
C LYS A 182 -19.94 1.28 51.13
N SER A 183 -20.95 0.40 51.05
CA SER A 183 -22.22 0.69 50.37
C SER A 183 -22.98 1.84 51.03
N GLU A 184 -23.91 2.46 50.30
CA GLU A 184 -24.77 3.54 50.81
C GLU A 184 -25.60 3.08 52.02
N ASP A 185 -26.14 1.85 52.01
CA ASP A 185 -26.89 1.26 53.12
C ASP A 185 -26.01 0.79 54.28
N GLY A 186 -24.71 0.82 54.11
CA GLY A 186 -23.71 0.44 55.11
C GLY A 186 -23.60 -1.06 55.36
N THR A 187 -24.28 -1.92 54.59
CA THR A 187 -24.28 -3.37 54.81
C THR A 187 -23.13 -4.10 54.16
N VAL A 188 -22.61 -3.59 53.03
CA VAL A 188 -21.50 -4.22 52.26
C VAL A 188 -20.25 -3.37 52.39
N THR A 189 -19.11 -4.05 52.62
CA THR A 189 -17.79 -3.45 52.57
C THR A 189 -16.84 -4.32 51.73
N ASN A 190 -16.26 -3.73 50.71
CA ASN A 190 -15.33 -4.39 49.83
C ASN A 190 -13.97 -3.68 49.80
N SER A 191 -12.88 -4.42 49.80
CA SER A 191 -11.52 -3.88 49.63
C SER A 191 -10.93 -4.31 48.32
N TYR A 192 -10.58 -3.35 47.48
CA TYR A 192 -9.94 -3.57 46.20
C TYR A 192 -8.46 -3.31 46.26
N THR A 193 -7.68 -4.21 45.64
CA THR A 193 -6.23 -4.03 45.47
C THR A 193 -5.94 -3.47 44.08
N ILE A 194 -5.37 -2.28 44.01
CA ILE A 194 -4.88 -1.65 42.79
C ILE A 194 -3.43 -2.10 42.60
N ARG A 195 -3.13 -2.68 41.44
CA ARG A 195 -1.80 -3.22 41.11
C ARG A 195 -1.51 -3.09 39.63
N PHE A 196 -0.21 -3.20 39.29
CA PHE A 196 0.21 -3.37 37.91
C PHE A 196 0.13 -4.83 37.49
N VAL A 197 -0.19 -5.03 36.20
CA VAL A 197 -0.07 -6.31 35.52
C VAL A 197 0.81 -6.11 34.29
N ASN A 198 1.92 -6.83 34.24
CA ASN A 198 2.79 -6.78 33.07
C ASN A 198 2.09 -7.43 31.88
N LYS A 199 1.86 -6.64 30.83
CA LYS A 199 1.32 -7.04 29.52
C LYS A 199 2.31 -6.68 28.42
N GLU A 200 3.59 -6.53 28.75
CA GLU A 200 4.61 -6.36 27.72
C GLU A 200 4.46 -7.43 26.66
N THR A 201 4.17 -6.98 25.45
CA THR A 201 4.37 -7.84 24.29
C THR A 201 5.87 -7.95 24.06
N PRO A 202 6.41 -9.13 23.76
CA PRO A 202 7.81 -9.26 23.37
C PRO A 202 8.11 -8.25 22.27
N LYS A 203 9.18 -7.46 22.47
CA LYS A 203 9.63 -6.53 21.45
C LYS A 203 9.94 -7.29 20.17
N SER A 204 9.51 -6.75 19.05
CA SER A 204 9.67 -7.36 17.74
C SER A 204 11.13 -7.32 17.28
N ASP A 205 11.62 -8.43 16.75
CA ASP A 205 12.91 -8.51 16.05
C ASP A 205 12.79 -8.13 14.56
N ALA A 206 11.62 -7.72 14.09
CA ALA A 206 11.41 -7.34 12.69
C ALA A 206 12.10 -6.01 12.38
N ALA A 207 12.96 -6.02 11.34
CA ALA A 207 13.72 -4.88 10.84
C ALA A 207 13.60 -4.79 9.31
N GLU A 208 12.36 -4.72 8.80
CA GLU A 208 12.05 -4.80 7.38
C GLU A 208 11.62 -3.44 6.81
N LEU A 209 11.96 -3.18 5.56
CA LEU A 209 11.39 -2.12 4.76
C LEU A 209 10.09 -2.63 4.12
N LEU A 210 8.94 -2.03 4.44
CA LEU A 210 7.64 -2.50 3.97
C LEU A 210 7.22 -1.83 2.66
N THR A 211 7.42 -0.53 2.55
CA THR A 211 7.13 0.25 1.35
C THR A 211 8.24 1.25 1.08
N PHE A 212 8.43 1.57 -0.20
CA PHE A 212 9.34 2.66 -0.61
C PHE A 212 8.80 3.30 -1.88
N SER A 213 8.75 4.61 -1.90
CA SER A 213 8.40 5.42 -3.06
C SER A 213 9.21 6.71 -3.07
N VAL A 214 9.26 7.39 -4.20
CA VAL A 214 9.98 8.64 -4.32
C VAL A 214 9.11 9.72 -4.96
N ALA A 215 9.34 10.97 -4.56
CA ALA A 215 8.75 12.16 -5.14
C ALA A 215 9.82 13.24 -5.38
N ASN A 216 9.43 14.35 -6.00
CA ASN A 216 10.30 15.50 -6.24
C ASN A 216 11.64 15.12 -6.90
N LEU A 217 11.56 14.27 -7.93
CA LEU A 217 12.73 13.89 -8.73
C LEU A 217 13.36 15.11 -9.40
N SER A 218 14.68 15.10 -9.51
CA SER A 218 15.42 16.10 -10.29
C SER A 218 14.94 16.14 -11.74
N GLU A 219 15.02 17.31 -12.37
CA GLU A 219 14.58 17.52 -13.75
C GLU A 219 15.26 16.56 -14.73
N GLY A 220 14.50 16.06 -15.70
CA GLY A 220 14.95 15.12 -16.70
C GLY A 220 14.98 13.65 -16.28
N TYR A 221 14.68 13.35 -15.02
CA TYR A 221 14.55 11.97 -14.56
C TYR A 221 13.08 11.55 -14.50
N THR A 222 12.75 10.42 -15.11
CA THR A 222 11.42 9.81 -15.07
C THR A 222 11.52 8.40 -14.51
N LEU A 223 10.94 8.17 -13.33
CA LEU A 223 10.88 6.86 -12.70
C LEU A 223 9.79 6.00 -13.36
N SER A 224 10.12 4.75 -13.68
CA SER A 224 9.14 3.77 -14.15
C SER A 224 8.64 2.87 -13.04
N GLU A 225 9.55 2.46 -12.16
CA GLU A 225 9.27 1.45 -11.14
C GLU A 225 10.20 1.62 -9.93
N THR A 226 9.69 1.24 -8.76
CA THR A 226 10.49 1.02 -7.56
C THR A 226 10.35 -0.44 -7.16
N GLU A 227 11.44 -1.17 -7.14
CA GLU A 227 11.50 -2.58 -6.75
C GLU A 227 12.15 -2.72 -5.37
N ILE A 228 11.52 -3.50 -4.49
CA ILE A 228 12.04 -3.82 -3.16
C ILE A 228 12.39 -5.30 -3.12
N ASP A 229 13.66 -5.62 -2.98
CA ASP A 229 14.13 -6.99 -2.76
C ASP A 229 14.43 -7.21 -1.28
N GLN A 230 13.53 -7.93 -0.61
CA GLN A 230 13.65 -8.25 0.82
C GLN A 230 14.83 -9.17 1.11
N SER A 231 15.20 -10.04 0.18
CA SER A 231 16.29 -10.98 0.37
C SER A 231 17.66 -10.31 0.22
N ALA A 232 17.81 -9.49 -0.82
CA ALA A 232 19.03 -8.73 -1.06
C ALA A 232 19.14 -7.45 -0.23
N LYS A 233 18.06 -7.05 0.47
CA LYS A 233 17.96 -5.78 1.21
C LYS A 233 18.27 -4.58 0.31
N THR A 234 17.64 -4.55 -0.87
CA THR A 234 17.84 -3.47 -1.84
C THR A 234 16.54 -2.83 -2.28
N VAL A 235 16.62 -1.53 -2.55
CA VAL A 235 15.60 -0.77 -3.26
C VAL A 235 16.20 -0.36 -4.60
N THR A 236 15.62 -0.81 -5.70
CA THR A 236 16.07 -0.44 -7.04
C THR A 236 15.08 0.53 -7.68
N LEU A 237 15.54 1.73 -7.98
CA LEU A 237 14.81 2.76 -8.71
C LEU A 237 15.12 2.62 -10.20
N LYS A 238 14.12 2.27 -11.02
CA LYS A 238 14.27 2.10 -12.47
C LYS A 238 13.80 3.34 -13.20
N PHE A 239 14.66 3.93 -14.01
CA PHE A 239 14.42 5.19 -14.71
C PHE A 239 14.27 4.99 -16.23
N LEU A 240 13.23 5.59 -16.81
CA LEU A 240 13.03 5.64 -18.27
C LEU A 240 13.89 6.72 -18.92
N THR A 241 14.09 7.84 -18.25
CA THR A 241 14.95 8.93 -18.70
C THR A 241 15.95 9.27 -17.61
N LYS A 242 17.10 9.78 -18.00
CA LYS A 242 18.10 10.32 -17.09
C LYS A 242 18.38 11.79 -17.40
N GLY A 243 18.32 12.63 -16.38
CA GLY A 243 18.70 14.03 -16.48
C GLY A 243 20.20 14.22 -16.67
N VAL A 244 20.60 15.41 -17.05
CA VAL A 244 22.02 15.79 -17.23
C VAL A 244 22.67 16.12 -15.88
N GLY A 245 21.88 16.45 -14.88
CA GLY A 245 22.31 16.88 -13.55
C GLY A 245 22.37 15.77 -12.52
N ARG A 246 22.54 16.20 -11.28
CA ARG A 246 22.50 15.33 -10.11
C ARG A 246 21.10 14.76 -9.92
N LEU A 247 21.02 13.48 -9.59
CA LEU A 247 19.79 12.83 -9.20
C LEU A 247 19.54 13.05 -7.70
N ASP A 248 18.50 13.79 -7.38
CA ASP A 248 17.98 13.97 -6.02
C ASP A 248 16.49 13.66 -6.01
N PHE A 249 15.98 13.22 -4.87
CA PHE A 249 14.56 12.90 -4.71
C PHE A 249 14.16 12.93 -3.22
N THR A 250 12.87 12.94 -2.96
CA THR A 250 12.31 12.81 -1.63
C THR A 250 11.78 11.38 -1.44
N PRO A 251 12.41 10.55 -0.59
CA PRO A 251 11.93 9.20 -0.31
C PRO A 251 10.74 9.23 0.66
N TYR A 252 9.77 8.35 0.45
CA TYR A 252 8.68 8.02 1.37
C TYR A 252 8.69 6.53 1.60
N PHE A 253 8.69 6.10 2.85
CA PHE A 253 8.76 4.69 3.18
C PHE A 253 8.04 4.37 4.49
N THR A 254 7.70 3.09 4.65
CA THR A 254 7.27 2.50 5.91
C THR A 254 8.15 1.33 6.25
N ILE A 255 8.37 1.12 7.54
CA ILE A 255 9.20 0.04 8.08
C ILE A 255 8.39 -0.80 9.05
N SER A 256 8.97 -1.88 9.56
CA SER A 256 8.35 -2.71 10.59
C SER A 256 7.86 -1.84 11.76
N PRO A 257 6.68 -2.16 12.35
CA PRO A 257 6.13 -1.38 13.46
C PRO A 257 7.14 -1.23 14.60
N ARG A 258 7.33 0.01 15.08
CA ARG A 258 8.26 0.40 16.16
C ARG A 258 9.74 0.15 15.87
N ALA A 259 10.12 -0.25 14.65
CA ALA A 259 11.50 -0.22 14.20
C ALA A 259 11.95 1.24 13.99
N GLU A 260 13.23 1.48 14.11
CA GLU A 260 13.85 2.79 13.86
C GLU A 260 14.69 2.72 12.59
N ILE A 261 14.94 3.85 11.98
CA ILE A 261 15.77 3.94 10.78
C ILE A 261 16.84 5.03 10.99
N GLU A 262 18.06 4.72 10.60
CA GLU A 262 19.18 5.64 10.57
C GLU A 262 19.55 6.05 9.14
N GLU A 263 20.19 7.19 8.96
CA GLU A 263 20.71 7.80 7.74
C GLU A 263 19.64 8.20 6.69
N LEU A 264 18.36 7.91 6.93
CA LEU A 264 17.28 8.25 5.99
C LEU A 264 16.06 8.78 6.74
N ILE A 265 15.44 9.84 6.23
CA ILE A 265 14.24 10.42 6.82
C ILE A 265 13.14 10.46 5.76
N SER A 266 12.01 9.83 6.05
CA SER A 266 10.84 9.85 5.16
C SER A 266 10.29 11.27 4.99
N GLY A 267 10.07 11.67 3.74
CA GLY A 267 9.56 13.00 3.40
C GLY A 267 10.64 14.11 3.35
N PHE A 268 11.92 13.80 3.56
CA PHE A 268 13.02 14.77 3.42
C PHE A 268 13.85 14.51 2.17
N PRO A 269 14.31 15.58 1.48
CA PRO A 269 15.12 15.43 0.28
C PRO A 269 16.41 14.65 0.52
N LEU A 270 16.67 13.65 -0.33
CA LEU A 270 17.90 12.87 -0.35
C LEU A 270 18.77 13.29 -1.54
N ILE A 271 20.00 13.66 -1.26
CA ILE A 271 21.03 13.86 -2.28
C ILE A 271 21.55 12.49 -2.68
N PHE A 272 21.09 11.98 -3.82
CA PHE A 272 21.48 10.65 -4.29
C PHE A 272 22.81 10.69 -5.05
N GLY A 273 22.98 11.63 -5.95
CA GLY A 273 24.20 11.82 -6.73
C GLY A 273 24.01 11.55 -8.22
N THR A 274 24.42 10.41 -8.72
CA THR A 274 24.24 9.98 -10.11
C THR A 274 23.45 8.68 -10.17
N ILE A 275 23.06 8.28 -11.39
CA ILE A 275 22.41 6.97 -11.61
C ILE A 275 23.27 5.79 -11.15
N ALA A 276 24.60 5.94 -11.13
CA ALA A 276 25.53 4.92 -10.65
C ALA A 276 25.81 4.99 -9.14
N SER A 277 25.22 5.95 -8.43
CA SER A 277 25.39 6.07 -6.97
C SER A 277 24.59 5.03 -6.23
N GLU A 278 25.02 4.74 -5.01
CA GLU A 278 24.30 3.92 -4.04
C GLU A 278 24.19 4.68 -2.73
N LYS A 279 23.07 4.49 -2.00
CA LYS A 279 22.89 5.01 -0.66
C LYS A 279 22.49 3.89 0.28
N LYS A 280 23.15 3.82 1.41
CA LYS A 280 22.87 2.84 2.45
C LYS A 280 22.09 3.48 3.58
N PHE A 281 21.29 2.68 4.26
CA PHE A 281 20.57 3.04 5.48
C PHE A 281 20.33 1.77 6.30
N THR A 282 20.13 1.95 7.61
CA THR A 282 19.96 0.85 8.55
C THR A 282 18.60 0.90 9.20
N ILE A 283 17.90 -0.22 9.22
CA ILE A 283 16.67 -0.40 9.99
C ILE A 283 17.01 -1.21 11.23
N ILE A 284 16.68 -0.67 12.40
CA ILE A 284 16.90 -1.29 13.70
C ILE A 284 15.55 -1.76 14.25
N SER A 285 15.44 -3.02 14.64
CA SER A 285 14.21 -3.59 15.19
C SER A 285 13.82 -2.94 16.52
N GLU A 286 12.54 -3.02 16.90
CA GLU A 286 12.05 -2.57 18.22
C GLU A 286 12.86 -3.15 19.38
N SER A 287 13.32 -4.39 19.24
CA SER A 287 14.14 -5.07 20.27
C SER A 287 15.59 -4.61 20.33
N GLU A 288 16.04 -3.83 19.35
CA GLU A 288 17.44 -3.41 19.15
C GLU A 288 18.41 -4.58 18.93
N ARG A 289 17.91 -5.84 18.83
CA ARG A 289 18.74 -7.03 18.63
C ARG A 289 19.03 -7.34 17.19
N VAL A 290 18.21 -6.85 16.28
CA VAL A 290 18.32 -7.07 14.83
C VAL A 290 18.46 -5.73 14.15
N SER A 291 19.47 -5.61 13.30
CA SER A 291 19.63 -4.51 12.38
C SER A 291 19.77 -5.03 10.94
N SER A 292 19.15 -4.33 10.00
CA SER A 292 19.19 -4.67 8.56
C SER A 292 19.75 -3.49 7.80
N GLU A 293 20.91 -3.68 7.16
CA GLU A 293 21.46 -2.69 6.22
C GLU A 293 20.78 -2.83 4.86
N TRP A 294 20.22 -1.74 4.36
CA TRP A 294 19.57 -1.62 3.06
C TRP A 294 20.38 -0.73 2.12
N THR A 295 20.29 -1.00 0.82
CA THR A 295 20.95 -0.18 -0.19
C THR A 295 19.94 0.29 -1.23
N ILE A 296 19.87 1.61 -1.46
CA ILE A 296 19.14 2.21 -2.58
C ILE A 296 20.07 2.26 -3.78
N LYS A 297 19.62 1.72 -4.90
CA LYS A 297 20.32 1.70 -6.20
C LYS A 297 19.42 2.35 -7.25
N ALA A 298 20.05 2.92 -8.27
CA ALA A 298 19.34 3.43 -9.44
C ALA A 298 19.81 2.71 -10.69
N LYS A 299 18.87 2.45 -11.60
CA LYS A 299 19.15 1.86 -12.91
C LYS A 299 18.50 2.68 -14.01
N TYR A 300 19.17 2.86 -15.11
CA TYR A 300 18.61 3.44 -16.31
C TYR A 300 18.13 2.30 -17.23
N GLU A 301 16.82 2.21 -17.40
CA GLU A 301 16.15 1.15 -18.17
C GLU A 301 15.18 1.81 -19.18
N PRO A 302 15.73 2.52 -20.20
CA PRO A 302 14.89 3.20 -21.17
C PRO A 302 14.04 2.22 -21.96
N GLN A 303 12.86 2.64 -22.32
CA GLN A 303 11.96 1.90 -23.19
C GLN A 303 11.97 2.49 -24.61
N LEU A 304 11.55 1.70 -25.57
CA LEU A 304 11.34 2.17 -26.94
C LEU A 304 10.22 3.19 -26.97
N TYR A 305 10.41 4.29 -27.66
CA TYR A 305 9.37 5.31 -27.81
C TYR A 305 8.17 4.71 -28.54
N ASN A 306 6.95 4.96 -28.04
CA ASN A 306 5.71 4.38 -28.54
C ASN A 306 5.79 2.84 -28.72
N GLY A 307 6.39 2.15 -27.75
CA GLY A 307 6.46 0.68 -27.75
C GLY A 307 5.08 0.03 -27.56
N ASP A 308 4.14 0.75 -26.98
CA ASP A 308 2.73 0.37 -26.87
C ASP A 308 1.90 0.63 -28.14
N LEU A 309 2.50 1.23 -29.17
CA LEU A 309 1.89 1.52 -30.47
C LEU A 309 0.57 2.33 -30.42
N GLU A 310 0.35 3.12 -29.39
CA GLU A 310 -0.85 3.94 -29.24
C GLU A 310 -0.82 5.24 -30.07
N GLN A 311 0.36 5.69 -30.50
CA GLN A 311 0.52 6.94 -31.23
C GLN A 311 0.69 6.69 -32.74
N TRP A 312 -0.22 7.22 -33.54
CA TRP A 312 -0.25 7.13 -35.01
C TRP A 312 -0.52 8.48 -35.63
N THR A 313 0.22 8.82 -36.69
CA THR A 313 -0.06 10.04 -37.45
C THR A 313 -1.29 9.87 -38.36
N ASP A 314 -1.45 8.70 -38.95
CA ASP A 314 -2.57 8.25 -39.74
C ASP A 314 -2.75 6.72 -39.56
N ASP A 315 -3.63 6.08 -40.33
CA ASP A 315 -3.86 4.64 -40.20
C ASP A 315 -2.70 3.75 -40.66
N TYR A 316 -1.62 4.34 -41.18
CA TYR A 316 -0.49 3.62 -41.78
C TYR A 316 0.86 4.01 -41.24
N THR A 317 0.92 5.04 -40.39
CA THR A 317 2.19 5.65 -39.96
C THR A 317 2.26 5.68 -38.41
N PRO A 318 2.83 4.64 -37.79
CA PRO A 318 3.07 4.64 -36.34
C PRO A 318 4.19 5.64 -35.99
N VAL A 319 4.00 6.45 -34.95
CA VAL A 319 4.97 7.43 -34.52
C VAL A 319 6.19 6.73 -33.92
N GLY A 320 7.40 7.11 -34.33
CA GLY A 320 8.66 6.54 -33.83
C GLY A 320 9.04 5.18 -34.41
N TRP A 321 8.21 4.61 -35.27
CA TRP A 321 8.45 3.36 -35.98
C TRP A 321 8.36 3.57 -37.49
N ALA A 322 9.13 2.81 -38.20
CA ALA A 322 9.14 2.82 -39.67
C ALA A 322 8.39 1.59 -40.22
N THR A 323 7.93 1.75 -41.44
CA THR A 323 7.30 0.67 -42.21
C THR A 323 7.84 0.71 -43.63
N ALA A 324 7.71 -0.39 -44.39
CA ALA A 324 7.99 -0.38 -45.82
C ALA A 324 6.81 0.15 -46.68
N ASN A 325 5.82 0.79 -46.08
CA ASN A 325 4.72 1.42 -46.77
C ASN A 325 5.23 2.50 -47.75
N ASN A 326 4.64 2.52 -48.93
CA ASN A 326 4.99 3.49 -49.98
C ASN A 326 3.75 3.84 -50.80
N SER A 327 3.94 4.60 -51.88
CA SER A 327 2.83 5.01 -52.77
C SER A 327 2.18 3.86 -53.54
N PHE A 328 2.86 2.72 -53.69
CA PHE A 328 2.37 1.57 -54.44
C PHE A 328 1.61 0.59 -53.54
N ALA A 329 1.99 0.47 -52.30
CA ALA A 329 1.37 -0.49 -51.38
C ALA A 329 1.45 -0.06 -49.92
N LYS A 330 0.43 -0.39 -49.17
CA LYS A 330 0.30 -0.21 -47.70
C LYS A 330 0.15 -1.58 -47.05
N MET A 331 1.28 -2.19 -46.66
CA MET A 331 1.32 -3.54 -46.07
C MET A 331 1.27 -3.51 -44.55
N THR A 332 1.44 -2.32 -43.96
CA THR A 332 1.34 -2.09 -42.53
C THR A 332 0.24 -1.09 -42.26
N SER A 333 -0.63 -1.37 -41.31
CA SER A 333 -1.74 -0.49 -40.91
C SER A 333 -2.02 -0.58 -39.41
N LYS A 334 -2.72 0.40 -38.90
CA LYS A 334 -3.28 0.41 -37.55
C LYS A 334 -4.39 -0.62 -37.42
N ALA A 335 -4.47 -1.30 -36.29
CA ALA A 335 -5.54 -2.25 -35.94
C ALA A 335 -5.85 -2.21 -34.44
N VAL A 336 -6.93 -2.87 -34.02
CA VAL A 336 -7.24 -3.01 -32.59
C VAL A 336 -6.20 -3.90 -31.92
N GLY A 337 -5.67 -3.43 -30.80
CA GLY A 337 -4.64 -4.07 -30.00
C GLY A 337 -5.15 -5.15 -29.05
N ASN A 338 -4.22 -5.77 -28.33
CA ASN A 338 -4.51 -6.78 -27.32
C ASN A 338 -5.10 -6.12 -26.05
N GLY A 339 -6.36 -6.38 -25.77
CA GLY A 339 -7.06 -5.77 -24.63
C GLY A 339 -7.64 -4.38 -24.88
N GLY A 340 -7.59 -3.89 -26.12
CA GLY A 340 -8.03 -2.55 -26.56
C GLY A 340 -6.87 -1.70 -27.07
N GLY A 341 -7.12 -0.41 -27.34
CA GLY A 341 -6.10 0.46 -27.93
C GLY A 341 -5.70 0.07 -29.34
N TRP A 342 -4.46 0.37 -29.75
CA TRP A 342 -3.97 0.18 -31.09
C TRP A 342 -2.78 -0.77 -31.15
N ALA A 343 -2.67 -1.46 -32.29
CA ALA A 343 -1.57 -2.36 -32.63
C ALA A 343 -1.16 -2.15 -34.09
N ALA A 344 0.02 -2.60 -34.46
CA ALA A 344 0.44 -2.70 -35.85
C ALA A 344 -0.04 -4.02 -36.47
N LYS A 345 -0.73 -3.92 -37.59
CA LYS A 345 -1.16 -5.03 -38.46
C LYS A 345 -0.24 -5.07 -39.67
N LEU A 346 0.57 -6.10 -39.79
CA LEU A 346 1.52 -6.34 -40.87
C LEU A 346 0.96 -7.43 -41.77
N THR A 347 0.70 -7.14 -43.02
CA THR A 347 0.07 -8.11 -43.97
C THR A 347 0.98 -8.33 -45.16
N THR A 348 1.22 -9.59 -45.51
CA THR A 348 1.93 -9.95 -46.73
C THR A 348 1.02 -9.76 -47.95
N GLY A 349 1.50 -9.02 -48.92
CA GLY A 349 0.81 -8.75 -50.16
C GLY A 349 1.72 -8.88 -51.37
N THR A 350 1.38 -8.17 -52.46
CA THR A 350 2.18 -8.12 -53.69
C THR A 350 2.45 -6.69 -54.13
N ILE A 351 3.66 -6.46 -54.63
CA ILE A 351 4.06 -5.21 -55.29
C ILE A 351 4.74 -5.57 -56.63
N MET A 352 4.20 -5.09 -57.76
CA MET A 352 4.74 -5.37 -59.07
C MET A 352 5.01 -6.88 -59.30
N ASP A 353 4.01 -7.71 -59.01
CA ASP A 353 4.03 -9.19 -59.09
C ASP A 353 5.01 -9.91 -58.18
N LYS A 354 5.63 -9.20 -57.22
CA LYS A 354 6.51 -9.77 -56.21
C LYS A 354 5.84 -9.79 -54.84
N VAL A 355 6.10 -10.84 -54.08
CA VAL A 355 5.64 -10.92 -52.70
C VAL A 355 6.37 -9.87 -51.86
N ALA A 356 5.60 -9.11 -51.11
CA ALA A 356 6.09 -8.10 -50.16
C ALA A 356 5.48 -8.33 -48.79
N ALA A 357 6.31 -8.55 -47.78
CA ALA A 357 5.88 -8.66 -46.41
C ALA A 357 5.58 -7.28 -45.80
N GLY A 358 4.51 -7.19 -45.02
CA GLY A 358 4.31 -6.05 -44.13
C GLY A 358 5.37 -6.05 -43.05
N SER A 359 5.93 -4.89 -42.75
CA SER A 359 7.03 -4.75 -41.77
C SER A 359 6.82 -3.54 -40.87
N LEU A 360 7.31 -3.67 -39.65
CA LEU A 360 7.44 -2.60 -38.66
C LEU A 360 8.87 -2.69 -38.11
N PHE A 361 9.60 -1.58 -38.06
CA PHE A 361 10.99 -1.61 -37.60
C PHE A 361 11.45 -0.25 -37.05
N LEU A 362 12.55 -0.27 -36.30
CA LEU A 362 13.24 0.93 -35.85
C LEU A 362 14.18 1.44 -36.95
N GLY A 363 14.06 2.74 -37.29
CA GLY A 363 14.81 3.37 -38.35
C GLY A 363 13.88 4.08 -39.34
N TYR A 364 14.20 4.08 -40.64
CA TYR A 364 13.31 4.63 -41.67
C TYR A 364 13.47 3.91 -43.02
N PHE A 365 12.49 4.10 -43.89
CA PHE A 365 12.45 3.52 -45.26
C PHE A 365 12.47 4.62 -46.30
N LYS A 366 13.31 4.47 -47.32
CA LYS A 366 13.40 5.39 -48.45
C LYS A 366 13.30 4.62 -49.77
N MET A 367 12.12 4.72 -50.42
CA MET A 367 11.86 4.02 -51.64
C MET A 367 12.83 4.46 -52.73
N ASN A 368 13.48 3.48 -53.39
CA ASN A 368 14.28 3.68 -54.60
C ASN A 368 14.06 2.52 -55.55
N LEU A 369 13.58 2.80 -56.78
CA LEU A 369 13.26 1.79 -57.76
C LEU A 369 14.48 0.99 -58.26
N ASP A 370 15.69 1.56 -58.19
CA ASP A 370 16.92 0.85 -58.53
C ASP A 370 17.19 -0.34 -57.62
N TYR A 371 16.63 -0.32 -56.40
CA TYR A 371 16.78 -1.36 -55.39
C TYR A 371 15.55 -2.24 -55.21
N ILE A 372 14.60 -2.23 -56.13
CA ILE A 372 13.36 -3.00 -56.01
C ILE A 372 13.58 -4.52 -55.82
N ASN A 373 14.72 -5.03 -56.34
CA ASN A 373 15.12 -6.43 -56.15
C ASN A 373 15.96 -6.68 -54.88
N THR A 374 16.32 -5.63 -54.15
CA THR A 374 17.17 -5.69 -52.97
C THR A 374 16.59 -4.72 -51.93
N PRO A 375 15.36 -4.98 -51.42
CA PRO A 375 14.62 -4.01 -50.59
C PRO A 375 15.38 -3.60 -49.28
N LYS A 376 16.26 -4.42 -48.78
CA LYS A 376 17.13 -4.08 -47.64
C LYS A 376 17.96 -2.82 -47.89
N LYS A 377 18.39 -2.54 -49.14
CA LYS A 377 19.12 -1.31 -49.48
C LYS A 377 18.25 -0.04 -49.42
N MET A 378 16.96 -0.17 -49.25
CA MET A 378 16.01 0.95 -49.07
C MET A 378 15.69 1.17 -47.57
N THR A 379 16.22 0.34 -46.70
CA THR A 379 15.91 0.33 -45.29
C THR A 379 17.12 0.80 -44.47
N PHE A 380 16.91 1.80 -43.65
CA PHE A 380 17.89 2.38 -42.76
C PHE A 380 17.57 1.88 -41.36
N PHE A 381 18.36 0.92 -40.88
CA PHE A 381 18.05 0.18 -39.68
C PHE A 381 18.64 0.80 -38.42
N GLY A 382 17.89 0.65 -37.33
CA GLY A 382 18.32 0.99 -35.99
C GLY A 382 18.15 2.48 -35.63
N ILE A 383 18.12 2.69 -34.36
CA ILE A 383 18.09 4.03 -33.74
C ILE A 383 19.20 4.09 -32.67
N PRO A 384 19.72 5.28 -32.34
CA PRO A 384 20.68 5.44 -31.24
C PRO A 384 20.15 4.86 -29.93
N PHE A 385 20.98 4.06 -29.27
CA PHE A 385 20.64 3.39 -28.03
C PHE A 385 21.92 2.97 -27.30
N SER A 386 21.97 3.09 -25.96
CA SER A 386 23.21 2.89 -25.20
C SER A 386 23.14 1.78 -24.13
N GLU A 387 21.96 1.19 -23.95
CA GLU A 387 21.75 0.23 -22.87
C GLU A 387 21.72 -1.22 -23.39
N SER A 388 21.76 -2.20 -22.48
CA SER A 388 21.84 -3.61 -22.82
C SER A 388 20.67 -4.40 -22.22
N PRO A 389 19.47 -4.33 -22.80
CA PRO A 389 18.37 -5.19 -22.39
C PRO A 389 18.72 -6.66 -22.62
N LYS A 390 18.14 -7.56 -21.81
CA LYS A 390 18.32 -9.01 -21.90
C LYS A 390 17.32 -9.70 -22.79
N ALA A 391 16.17 -9.06 -22.96
CA ALA A 391 15.08 -9.60 -23.78
C ALA A 391 14.14 -8.47 -24.24
N VAL A 392 13.29 -8.81 -25.21
CA VAL A 392 12.14 -7.99 -25.59
C VAL A 392 10.86 -8.79 -25.38
N ALA A 393 9.90 -8.23 -24.65
CA ALA A 393 8.56 -8.77 -24.50
C ALA A 393 7.61 -8.01 -25.42
N LEU A 394 6.69 -8.70 -26.07
CA LEU A 394 5.66 -8.09 -26.92
C LEU A 394 4.44 -8.98 -27.03
N ASP A 395 3.30 -8.39 -27.38
CA ASP A 395 2.07 -9.12 -27.66
C ASP A 395 1.99 -9.37 -29.18
N VAL A 396 1.68 -10.61 -29.56
CA VAL A 396 1.56 -11.00 -30.96
C VAL A 396 0.31 -11.82 -31.21
N LYS A 397 -0.22 -11.65 -32.41
CA LYS A 397 -1.22 -12.53 -33.03
C LYS A 397 -0.81 -12.80 -34.45
N TYR A 398 -0.90 -14.04 -34.93
CA TYR A 398 -0.55 -14.37 -36.29
C TYR A 398 -1.64 -15.20 -36.96
N THR A 399 -2.13 -14.71 -38.10
CA THR A 399 -3.15 -15.39 -38.93
C THR A 399 -2.57 -15.75 -40.29
N LEU A 400 -2.87 -16.94 -40.75
CA LEU A 400 -2.35 -17.49 -41.98
C LEU A 400 -3.45 -18.27 -42.72
N ASN A 401 -3.66 -17.94 -43.97
CA ASN A 401 -4.46 -18.76 -44.90
C ASN A 401 -3.50 -19.72 -45.63
N GLY A 402 -3.20 -20.89 -45.03
CA GLY A 402 -2.24 -21.86 -45.55
C GLY A 402 -1.33 -22.40 -44.45
N THR A 403 -0.30 -23.17 -44.84
CA THR A 403 0.48 -23.94 -43.87
C THR A 403 1.99 -23.64 -43.82
N SER A 404 2.50 -22.77 -44.71
CA SER A 404 3.94 -22.72 -44.97
C SER A 404 4.64 -21.40 -44.65
N ASP A 405 3.96 -20.43 -44.00
CA ASP A 405 4.57 -19.16 -43.62
C ASP A 405 4.54 -18.93 -42.12
N ARG A 406 5.35 -18.01 -41.65
CA ARG A 406 5.45 -17.58 -40.23
C ARG A 406 5.72 -16.08 -40.18
N GLY A 407 5.19 -15.44 -39.18
CA GLY A 407 5.67 -14.11 -38.79
C GLY A 407 7.08 -14.19 -38.24
N SER A 408 7.81 -13.09 -38.27
CA SER A 408 9.14 -13.02 -37.66
C SER A 408 9.34 -11.80 -36.78
N VAL A 409 10.12 -11.99 -35.74
CA VAL A 409 10.63 -10.97 -34.82
C VAL A 409 12.12 -11.07 -34.82
N GLY A 410 12.82 -9.97 -35.10
CA GLY A 410 14.27 -9.85 -35.05
C GLY A 410 14.67 -8.64 -34.22
N ILE A 411 15.64 -8.82 -33.31
CA ILE A 411 16.14 -7.76 -32.42
C ILE A 411 17.65 -7.88 -32.35
N GLU A 412 18.33 -6.75 -32.49
CA GLU A 412 19.81 -6.70 -32.44
C GLU A 412 20.25 -5.47 -31.65
N LEU A 413 21.27 -5.67 -30.80
CA LEU A 413 22.04 -4.59 -30.21
C LEU A 413 23.34 -4.45 -31.01
N LEU A 414 23.64 -3.24 -31.45
CA LEU A 414 24.69 -2.97 -32.40
C LEU A 414 25.73 -2.01 -31.81
N ASN A 415 26.98 -2.23 -32.18
CA ASN A 415 28.00 -1.19 -32.19
C ASN A 415 28.17 -0.73 -33.63
N TYR A 416 27.84 0.53 -33.91
CA TYR A 416 28.04 1.18 -35.19
C TYR A 416 29.15 2.21 -35.07
N SER A 417 30.20 2.04 -35.85
CA SER A 417 31.38 2.91 -35.86
C SER A 417 31.50 3.80 -37.11
N GLY A 418 30.51 3.67 -38.04
CA GLY A 418 30.45 4.48 -39.26
C GLY A 418 29.85 5.87 -39.03
N GLU A 419 29.82 6.66 -40.07
CA GLU A 419 29.16 7.97 -40.09
C GLU A 419 27.79 7.91 -40.75
N GLY A 420 26.80 8.63 -40.15
CA GLY A 420 25.43 8.71 -40.66
C GLY A 420 24.59 7.48 -40.33
N ASP A 421 23.65 7.15 -41.23
CA ASP A 421 22.66 6.12 -40.97
C ASP A 421 23.12 4.73 -41.41
N ILE A 422 22.70 3.70 -40.70
CA ILE A 422 22.91 2.30 -41.06
C ILE A 422 21.97 1.94 -42.22
N VAL A 423 22.46 1.89 -43.43
CA VAL A 423 21.61 1.61 -44.62
C VAL A 423 21.25 0.13 -44.69
N TYR A 424 22.24 -0.73 -44.55
CA TYR A 424 22.07 -2.16 -44.63
C TYR A 424 23.22 -2.81 -43.89
N HIS A 425 22.95 -3.75 -43.06
CA HIS A 425 24.01 -4.45 -42.33
C HIS A 425 23.85 -5.97 -42.41
N THR A 426 24.99 -6.61 -42.38
CA THR A 426 25.16 -8.03 -42.13
C THR A 426 26.24 -8.20 -41.10
N LEU A 427 26.42 -9.39 -40.57
CA LEU A 427 27.51 -9.68 -39.62
C LEU A 427 28.90 -9.41 -40.17
N ASN A 428 29.03 -9.15 -41.48
CA ASN A 428 30.29 -8.90 -42.20
C ASN A 428 30.46 -7.45 -42.62
N GLU A 429 29.57 -6.54 -42.29
CA GLU A 429 29.74 -5.11 -42.58
C GLU A 429 30.82 -4.53 -41.67
N PRO A 430 31.79 -3.77 -42.24
CA PRO A 430 32.97 -3.32 -41.48
C PRO A 430 32.60 -2.34 -40.35
N ASP A 431 31.55 -1.57 -40.53
CA ASP A 431 31.15 -0.50 -39.59
C ASP A 431 30.07 -0.93 -38.59
N VAL A 432 29.50 -2.13 -38.73
CA VAL A 432 28.44 -2.65 -37.89
C VAL A 432 28.88 -3.96 -37.23
N THR A 433 28.85 -3.97 -35.92
CA THR A 433 29.06 -5.18 -35.11
C THR A 433 27.81 -5.52 -34.34
N VAL A 434 27.30 -6.72 -34.52
CA VAL A 434 26.18 -7.24 -33.68
C VAL A 434 26.72 -7.71 -32.34
N LEU A 435 26.27 -7.09 -31.27
CA LEU A 435 26.68 -7.39 -29.90
C LEU A 435 25.79 -8.40 -29.21
N ALA A 436 24.49 -8.33 -29.49
CA ALA A 436 23.49 -9.31 -29.03
C ALA A 436 22.38 -9.41 -30.05
N CYS A 437 21.76 -10.57 -30.16
CA CYS A 437 20.63 -10.77 -31.06
C CYS A 437 19.58 -11.73 -30.47
N GLY A 438 18.35 -11.54 -30.89
CA GLY A 438 17.22 -12.42 -30.59
C GLY A 438 16.33 -12.53 -31.83
N ASN A 439 15.99 -13.75 -32.22
CA ASN A 439 15.13 -14.02 -33.35
C ASN A 439 14.04 -15.02 -32.96
N LEU A 440 12.82 -14.82 -33.45
CA LEU A 440 11.73 -15.74 -33.21
C LEU A 440 10.78 -15.79 -34.41
N GLU A 441 10.47 -17.00 -34.86
CA GLU A 441 9.40 -17.23 -35.85
C GLU A 441 8.07 -17.44 -35.15
N ILE A 442 7.02 -16.76 -35.62
CA ILE A 442 5.68 -16.79 -35.02
C ILE A 442 4.78 -17.68 -35.88
N ALA A 443 4.44 -18.84 -35.35
CA ALA A 443 3.41 -19.71 -35.91
C ALA A 443 2.00 -19.11 -35.68
N PRO A 444 0.98 -19.52 -36.46
CA PRO A 444 -0.40 -19.07 -36.27
C PRO A 444 -0.83 -19.19 -34.81
N CYS A 445 -1.33 -18.08 -34.25
CA CYS A 445 -1.77 -17.99 -32.86
C CYS A 445 -2.75 -16.84 -32.65
N GLU A 446 -3.61 -16.97 -31.66
CA GLU A 446 -4.34 -15.84 -31.10
C GLU A 446 -3.40 -14.95 -30.28
N TRP A 447 -3.91 -13.79 -29.82
CA TRP A 447 -3.13 -12.86 -29.02
C TRP A 447 -2.46 -13.56 -27.84
N ARG A 448 -1.15 -13.41 -27.75
CA ARG A 448 -0.34 -13.90 -26.63
C ARG A 448 0.87 -13.02 -26.39
N ARG A 449 1.27 -12.94 -25.14
CA ARG A 449 2.57 -12.37 -24.74
C ARG A 449 3.69 -13.33 -25.08
N ILE A 450 4.74 -12.84 -25.71
CA ILE A 450 6.00 -13.57 -25.93
C ILE A 450 7.16 -12.79 -25.38
N ILE A 451 8.24 -13.50 -25.07
CA ILE A 451 9.53 -12.94 -24.66
C ILE A 451 10.58 -13.49 -25.62
N VAL A 452 11.34 -12.60 -26.25
CA VAL A 452 12.45 -12.93 -27.14
C VAL A 452 13.73 -12.60 -26.40
N PRO A 453 14.47 -13.59 -25.87
CA PRO A 453 15.73 -13.38 -25.18
C PRO A 453 16.80 -12.93 -26.17
N LEU A 454 17.71 -12.07 -25.72
CA LEU A 454 18.87 -11.65 -26.48
C LEU A 454 20.07 -12.50 -26.11
N THR A 455 20.64 -13.21 -27.09
CA THR A 455 21.91 -13.93 -26.94
C THR A 455 23.06 -12.94 -27.11
N VAL A 456 23.84 -12.77 -26.05
CA VAL A 456 25.03 -11.91 -26.10
C VAL A 456 26.11 -12.57 -26.90
N LEU A 457 26.62 -11.89 -27.91
CA LEU A 457 27.70 -12.34 -28.80
C LEU A 457 29.04 -11.71 -28.44
N ARG A 458 29.00 -10.44 -27.98
CA ARG A 458 30.20 -9.66 -27.62
C ARG A 458 29.91 -8.69 -26.48
N THR A 459 30.90 -8.44 -25.64
CA THR A 459 30.82 -7.52 -24.50
C THR A 459 31.98 -6.51 -24.47
N ASP A 460 32.88 -6.57 -25.43
CA ASP A 460 34.09 -5.74 -25.50
C ASP A 460 33.84 -4.37 -26.17
N LEU A 461 32.69 -4.17 -26.75
CA LEU A 461 32.30 -2.91 -27.39
C LEU A 461 30.99 -2.35 -26.73
N PRO A 462 30.84 -1.00 -26.69
CA PRO A 462 29.60 -0.40 -26.18
C PRO A 462 28.46 -0.55 -27.17
N VAL A 463 27.25 -0.71 -26.66
CA VAL A 463 26.05 -0.59 -27.49
C VAL A 463 25.88 0.87 -27.93
N THR A 464 25.67 1.07 -29.23
CA THR A 464 25.43 2.40 -29.82
C THR A 464 24.04 2.51 -30.46
N HIS A 465 23.48 1.38 -30.92
CA HIS A 465 22.18 1.32 -31.59
C HIS A 465 21.38 0.08 -31.18
N ILE A 466 20.07 0.18 -31.31
CA ILE A 466 19.15 -0.95 -31.24
C ILE A 466 18.39 -1.05 -32.57
N HIS A 467 18.28 -2.27 -33.09
CA HIS A 467 17.44 -2.62 -34.22
C HIS A 467 16.36 -3.59 -33.79
N CYS A 468 15.11 -3.29 -34.12
CA CYS A 468 13.99 -4.19 -33.97
C CYS A 468 13.27 -4.26 -35.31
N VAL A 469 12.96 -5.45 -35.79
CA VAL A 469 12.17 -5.68 -36.99
C VAL A 469 11.11 -6.75 -36.76
N PHE A 470 9.92 -6.47 -37.22
CA PHE A 470 8.78 -7.40 -37.23
C PHE A 470 8.30 -7.54 -38.67
N SER A 471 8.06 -8.77 -39.11
CA SER A 471 7.63 -9.04 -40.48
C SER A 471 6.51 -10.07 -40.49
N SER A 472 5.55 -9.86 -41.39
CA SER A 472 4.44 -10.80 -41.63
C SER A 472 4.86 -12.10 -42.28
N SER A 473 6.06 -12.16 -42.90
CA SER A 473 6.63 -13.36 -43.49
C SER A 473 8.13 -13.48 -43.19
N TYR A 474 8.57 -14.62 -42.64
CA TYR A 474 9.94 -14.82 -42.19
C TYR A 474 11.00 -14.84 -43.34
N LYS A 475 10.52 -15.07 -44.57
CA LYS A 475 11.35 -14.95 -45.77
C LYS A 475 11.02 -13.71 -46.61
N GLY A 476 10.42 -12.70 -45.99
CA GLY A 476 10.04 -11.44 -46.65
C GLY A 476 11.20 -10.74 -47.34
N ASP A 477 12.39 -10.82 -46.73
CA ASP A 477 13.64 -10.31 -47.31
C ASP A 477 14.02 -10.93 -48.67
N PHE A 478 13.58 -12.14 -48.90
CA PHE A 478 13.79 -12.87 -50.15
C PHE A 478 12.58 -12.77 -51.11
N MET A 479 11.62 -11.85 -50.81
CA MET A 479 10.36 -11.72 -51.56
C MET A 479 9.57 -13.03 -51.60
N GLN A 480 9.59 -13.79 -50.54
CA GLN A 480 8.87 -15.05 -50.34
C GLN A 480 7.94 -14.91 -49.17
N GLY A 481 6.74 -15.51 -49.27
CA GLY A 481 5.72 -15.50 -48.24
C GLY A 481 4.36 -15.86 -48.82
N VAL A 482 3.38 -15.99 -47.92
CA VAL A 482 1.99 -16.29 -48.30
C VAL A 482 1.17 -15.00 -48.26
N VAL A 483 0.62 -14.63 -49.42
CA VAL A 483 -0.24 -13.46 -49.53
C VAL A 483 -1.44 -13.60 -48.57
N GLY A 484 -1.69 -12.56 -47.78
CA GLY A 484 -2.71 -12.55 -46.73
C GLY A 484 -2.22 -13.01 -45.34
N ALA A 485 -1.00 -13.57 -45.25
CA ALA A 485 -0.37 -13.81 -43.92
C ALA A 485 -0.28 -12.51 -43.15
N THR A 486 -0.72 -12.51 -41.89
CA THR A 486 -0.87 -11.27 -41.12
C THR A 486 -0.32 -11.46 -39.72
N LEU A 487 0.68 -10.65 -39.35
CA LEU A 487 1.23 -10.51 -38.02
C LEU A 487 0.68 -9.23 -37.37
N TYR A 488 0.15 -9.35 -36.18
CA TYR A 488 -0.17 -8.22 -35.31
C TYR A 488 0.89 -8.12 -34.24
N VAL A 489 1.32 -6.89 -33.93
CA VAL A 489 2.33 -6.58 -32.91
C VAL A 489 1.82 -5.47 -32.03
N ASP A 490 2.01 -5.61 -30.71
CA ASP A 490 1.56 -4.67 -29.71
C ASP A 490 2.44 -4.74 -28.46
N ASN A 491 2.40 -3.70 -27.61
CA ASN A 491 2.99 -3.67 -26.26
C ASN A 491 4.46 -4.12 -26.21
N ILE A 492 5.32 -3.56 -27.05
CA ILE A 492 6.74 -3.88 -27.13
C ILE A 492 7.47 -3.26 -25.92
N LYS A 493 8.12 -4.08 -25.11
CA LYS A 493 8.81 -3.68 -23.87
C LYS A 493 10.21 -4.31 -23.78
N LEU A 494 11.22 -3.49 -23.52
CA LEU A 494 12.57 -3.96 -23.20
C LEU A 494 12.62 -4.51 -21.77
N ILE A 495 13.34 -5.63 -21.57
CA ILE A 495 13.58 -6.28 -20.28
C ILE A 495 15.08 -6.23 -19.98
N TYR A 496 15.45 -5.70 -18.82
CA TYR A 496 16.81 -5.51 -18.38
C TYR A 496 17.30 -6.54 -17.36
#